data_5c65b8fec99ef81c2474edcccddd8bb5
#
_entry.id   5c65b8fec99ef81c2474edcccddd8bb5
#
_cell.length_a   1.000
_cell.length_b   1.000
_cell.length_c   1.000
_cell.angle_alpha   90.00
_cell.angle_beta   90.00
_cell.angle_gamma   90.00
#
_symmetry.space_group_name_H-M   'P 1'
#
loop_
_entity.id
_entity.type
_entity.pdbx_description
1 polymer ?
#
loop_
_entity_poly.entity_id
_entity_poly.type
_entity_poly.pdbx_seq_one_letter_code
_entity_poly.pdbx_strand_id
1 'polypeptide(L)'
;MCIRDRDWGGHANKINYVLDEWEEFNGVIGNVLDWAEQDGETLVVITADHETGGLAIQSESKMDSIVAAFTSDYHTGTLIPVYSSGPGAEQFGGIYENTDIFHKMREAFGWK
;
A
#
# COMPACT_ATOMS: atom_id res chain seq x y z
N MET A 1 7.69 -9.32 -5.51
CA MET A 1 6.72 -10.14 -4.77
C MET A 1 5.34 -9.56 -5.03
N CYS A 2 4.55 -10.21 -5.87
CA CYS A 2 3.17 -9.78 -6.11
C CYS A 2 2.32 -10.28 -4.93
N ILE A 3 1.88 -9.36 -4.08
CA ILE A 3 0.95 -9.67 -3.01
C ILE A 3 -0.45 -9.57 -3.61
N ARG A 4 -0.84 -10.65 -4.28
CA ARG A 4 -2.11 -10.79 -5.01
C ARG A 4 -3.34 -10.93 -4.12
N ASP A 5 -3.13 -11.32 -2.88
CA ASP A 5 -4.23 -11.89 -2.09
C ASP A 5 -5.17 -10.84 -1.52
N ARG A 6 -4.71 -9.61 -1.25
CA ARG A 6 -5.56 -8.49 -0.80
C ARG A 6 -6.56 -8.03 -1.86
N ASP A 7 -6.19 -8.10 -3.11
CA ASP A 7 -7.09 -7.83 -4.24
C ASP A 7 -8.27 -8.81 -4.22
N TRP A 8 -8.01 -10.10 -4.00
CA TRP A 8 -9.05 -11.12 -3.83
C TRP A 8 -9.96 -10.88 -2.63
N GLY A 9 -9.43 -10.41 -1.50
CA GLY A 9 -10.22 -10.04 -0.32
C GLY A 9 -11.17 -8.88 -0.61
N GLY A 10 -10.71 -7.87 -1.35
CA GLY A 10 -11.49 -6.74 -1.83
C GLY A 10 -12.60 -7.17 -2.79
N HIS A 11 -12.29 -7.96 -3.80
CA HIS A 11 -13.27 -8.52 -4.73
C HIS A 11 -14.33 -9.40 -4.06
N ALA A 12 -13.94 -10.14 -3.04
CA ALA A 12 -14.86 -10.98 -2.26
C ALA A 12 -15.71 -10.19 -1.26
N ASN A 13 -15.42 -8.90 -1.04
CA ASN A 13 -16.04 -8.03 -0.03
C ASN A 13 -16.00 -8.65 1.38
N LYS A 14 -14.87 -9.30 1.73
CA LYS A 14 -14.67 -10.02 2.99
C LYS A 14 -13.66 -9.29 3.86
N ILE A 15 -14.14 -8.50 4.81
CA ILE A 15 -13.29 -7.69 5.70
C ILE A 15 -12.27 -8.55 6.47
N ASN A 16 -12.63 -9.70 7.00
CA ASN A 16 -11.70 -10.55 7.74
C ASN A 16 -10.56 -11.02 6.85
N TYR A 17 -10.84 -11.38 5.60
CA TYR A 17 -9.81 -11.76 4.65
C TYR A 17 -8.84 -10.58 4.36
N VAL A 18 -9.39 -9.40 4.13
CA VAL A 18 -8.58 -8.18 3.93
C VAL A 18 -7.69 -7.89 5.16
N LEU A 19 -8.24 -8.05 6.37
CA LEU A 19 -7.51 -7.79 7.61
C LEU A 19 -6.39 -8.81 7.85
N ASP A 20 -6.64 -10.10 7.64
CA ASP A 20 -5.65 -11.16 7.80
C ASP A 20 -4.46 -10.94 6.85
N GLU A 21 -4.74 -10.65 5.57
CA GLU A 21 -3.73 -10.35 4.56
C GLU A 21 -2.97 -9.05 4.88
N TRP A 22 -3.66 -8.07 5.45
CA TRP A 22 -3.07 -6.80 5.83
C TRP A 22 -2.12 -6.95 7.02
N GLU A 23 -2.49 -7.76 8.02
CA GLU A 23 -1.65 -8.04 9.19
C GLU A 23 -0.35 -8.75 8.80
N GLU A 24 -0.44 -9.77 7.95
CA GLU A 24 0.74 -10.47 7.41
C GLU A 24 1.67 -9.51 6.66
N PHE A 25 1.10 -8.69 5.78
CA PHE A 25 1.88 -7.72 5.02
C PHE A 25 2.53 -6.64 5.89
N ASN A 26 1.83 -6.16 6.90
CA ASN A 26 2.37 -5.20 7.86
C ASN A 26 3.62 -5.76 8.56
N GLY A 27 3.60 -7.05 8.91
CA GLY A 27 4.78 -7.75 9.45
C GLY A 27 5.95 -7.79 8.47
N VAL A 28 5.68 -8.07 7.19
CA VAL A 28 6.70 -8.06 6.12
C VAL A 28 7.28 -6.65 5.94
N ILE A 29 6.43 -5.62 5.93
CA ILE A 29 6.87 -4.21 5.83
C ILE A 29 7.83 -3.89 6.98
N GLY A 30 7.47 -4.23 8.23
CA GLY A 30 8.33 -3.98 9.39
C GLY A 30 9.72 -4.59 9.21
N ASN A 31 9.79 -5.86 8.86
CA ASN A 31 11.06 -6.56 8.63
C ASN A 31 11.90 -5.93 7.51
N VAL A 32 11.27 -5.49 6.43
CA VAL A 32 11.96 -4.84 5.30
C VAL A 32 12.49 -3.47 5.71
N LEU A 33 11.73 -2.69 6.46
CA LEU A 33 12.15 -1.37 6.94
C LEU A 33 13.32 -1.48 7.92
N ASP A 34 13.27 -2.43 8.87
CA ASP A 34 14.35 -2.68 9.81
C ASP A 34 15.65 -3.08 9.10
N TRP A 35 15.54 -3.92 8.07
CA TRP A 35 16.67 -4.31 7.24
C TRP A 35 17.22 -3.13 6.43
N ALA A 36 16.36 -2.36 5.79
CA ALA A 36 16.75 -1.21 4.96
C ALA A 36 17.42 -0.10 5.80
N GLU A 37 16.95 0.11 7.04
CA GLU A 37 17.56 1.06 7.98
C GLU A 37 18.99 0.64 8.33
N GLN A 38 19.24 -0.66 8.55
CA GLN A 38 20.58 -1.19 8.82
C GLN A 38 21.50 -1.11 7.61
N ASP A 39 20.97 -1.34 6.41
CA ASP A 39 21.71 -1.22 5.16
C ASP A 39 22.10 0.22 4.83
N GLY A 40 21.20 1.17 5.09
CA GLY A 40 21.41 2.61 4.90
C GLY A 40 21.47 3.08 3.44
N GLU A 41 21.48 2.19 2.47
CA GLU A 41 21.54 2.48 1.03
C GLU A 41 20.27 2.06 0.28
N THR A 42 19.31 1.41 0.97
CA THR A 42 18.08 0.90 0.37
C THR A 42 16.93 1.91 0.46
N LEU A 43 16.34 2.25 -0.69
CA LEU A 43 15.06 2.95 -0.78
C LEU A 43 13.92 1.92 -0.79
N VAL A 44 13.00 2.05 0.16
CA VAL A 44 11.76 1.25 0.22
C VAL A 44 10.58 2.10 -0.26
N VAL A 45 9.81 1.58 -1.20
CA VAL A 45 8.58 2.21 -1.69
C VAL A 45 7.43 1.21 -1.56
N ILE A 46 6.35 1.62 -0.90
CA ILE A 46 5.17 0.80 -0.64
C ILE A 46 3.97 1.50 -1.28
N THR A 47 3.30 0.82 -2.18
CA THR A 47 2.13 1.33 -2.90
C THR A 47 1.29 0.17 -3.44
N ALA A 48 0.19 0.48 -4.11
CA ALA A 48 -0.61 -0.45 -4.90
C ALA A 48 -0.84 0.12 -6.30
N ASP A 49 -1.27 -0.70 -7.23
CA ASP A 49 -1.65 -0.31 -8.59
C ASP A 49 -3.05 0.28 -8.65
N HIS A 50 -3.98 -0.19 -7.80
CA HIS A 50 -5.35 0.31 -7.67
C HIS A 50 -5.94 -0.03 -6.29
N GLU A 51 -7.11 0.50 -6.02
CA GLU A 51 -7.98 0.11 -4.92
C GLU A 51 -8.98 -0.94 -5.40
N THR A 52 -9.39 -1.85 -4.51
CA THR A 52 -10.37 -2.91 -4.79
C THR A 52 -11.44 -2.97 -3.72
N GLY A 53 -12.71 -2.97 -4.13
CA GLY A 53 -13.87 -3.13 -3.27
C GLY A 53 -14.50 -1.84 -2.78
N GLY A 54 -13.83 -0.70 -2.87
CA GLY A 54 -14.31 0.56 -2.33
C GLY A 54 -14.54 0.47 -0.82
N LEU A 55 -13.59 -0.14 -0.09
CA LEU A 55 -13.67 -0.38 1.35
C LEU A 55 -13.69 0.94 2.13
N ALA A 56 -14.70 1.10 2.98
CA ALA A 56 -14.81 2.22 3.90
C ALA A 56 -15.07 1.75 5.33
N ILE A 57 -14.29 2.27 6.28
CA ILE A 57 -14.52 2.07 7.72
C ILE A 57 -15.71 2.93 8.13
N GLN A 58 -16.71 2.31 8.79
CA GLN A 58 -17.95 2.96 9.18
C GLN A 58 -17.85 3.61 10.56
N SER A 59 -18.76 4.55 10.84
CA SER A 59 -18.79 5.34 12.08
C SER A 59 -19.04 4.51 13.34
N GLU A 60 -19.61 3.33 13.20
CA GLU A 60 -19.87 2.38 14.30
C GLU A 60 -18.63 1.63 14.75
N SER A 61 -17.51 1.78 14.04
CA SER A 61 -16.22 1.14 14.39
C SER A 61 -15.68 1.65 15.72
N LYS A 62 -15.01 0.77 16.46
CA LYS A 62 -14.29 1.04 17.71
C LYS A 62 -12.84 0.58 17.56
N MET A 63 -12.00 0.91 18.54
CA MET A 63 -10.57 0.54 18.53
C MET A 63 -10.31 -0.98 18.43
N ASP A 64 -11.25 -1.79 18.91
CA ASP A 64 -11.16 -3.25 18.96
C ASP A 64 -12.16 -3.95 18.03
N SER A 65 -12.91 -3.20 17.24
CA SER A 65 -13.98 -3.76 16.39
C SER A 65 -14.22 -2.88 15.16
N ILE A 66 -13.78 -3.36 14.00
CA ILE A 66 -13.96 -2.67 12.74
C ILE A 66 -15.30 -3.07 12.10
N VAL A 67 -16.13 -2.07 11.83
CA VAL A 67 -17.29 -2.20 10.94
C VAL A 67 -16.93 -1.58 9.61
N ALA A 68 -17.00 -2.38 8.55
CA ALA A 68 -16.61 -1.96 7.21
C ALA A 68 -17.76 -2.17 6.22
N ALA A 69 -17.79 -1.34 5.18
CA ALA A 69 -18.67 -1.49 4.04
C ALA A 69 -17.87 -1.43 2.75
N PHE A 70 -18.31 -2.19 1.77
CA PHE A 70 -17.77 -2.20 0.41
C PHE A 70 -18.78 -1.55 -0.53
N THR A 71 -18.31 -0.79 -1.51
CA THR A 71 -19.15 -0.11 -2.50
C THR A 71 -19.11 -0.78 -3.87
N SER A 72 -18.19 -1.71 -4.07
CA SER A 72 -17.96 -2.41 -5.34
C SER A 72 -17.45 -3.82 -5.08
N ASP A 73 -17.53 -4.69 -6.06
CA ASP A 73 -16.83 -5.98 -6.16
C ASP A 73 -15.67 -5.90 -7.16
N TYR A 74 -15.32 -4.68 -7.59
CA TYR A 74 -14.33 -4.39 -8.61
C TYR A 74 -13.39 -3.25 -8.15
N HIS A 75 -12.47 -2.84 -9.01
CA HIS A 75 -11.55 -1.74 -8.76
C HIS A 75 -12.28 -0.40 -8.71
N THR A 76 -11.79 0.52 -7.89
CA THR A 76 -12.31 1.89 -7.81
C THR A 76 -11.25 2.92 -8.20
N GLY A 77 -11.68 4.14 -8.52
CA GLY A 77 -10.80 5.26 -8.85
C GLY A 77 -10.29 6.04 -7.63
N THR A 78 -10.28 5.44 -6.45
CA THR A 78 -9.76 6.06 -5.23
C THR A 78 -8.25 6.27 -5.31
N LEU A 79 -7.78 7.39 -4.78
CA LEU A 79 -6.34 7.67 -4.69
C LEU A 79 -5.63 6.59 -3.84
N ILE A 80 -4.51 6.11 -4.34
CA ILE A 80 -3.66 5.13 -3.67
C ILE A 80 -2.53 5.86 -2.92
N PRO A 81 -2.32 5.58 -1.63
CA PRO A 81 -1.20 6.14 -0.90
C PRO A 81 0.12 5.54 -1.38
N VAL A 82 1.16 6.37 -1.38
CA VAL A 82 2.54 5.95 -1.57
C VAL A 82 3.32 6.28 -0.31
N TYR A 83 3.95 5.28 0.28
CA TYR A 83 4.86 5.44 1.41
C TYR A 83 6.27 5.15 0.95
N SER A 84 7.23 5.92 1.44
CA SER A 84 8.64 5.74 1.09
C SER A 84 9.54 5.98 2.31
N SER A 85 10.64 5.24 2.38
CA SER A 85 11.65 5.35 3.44
C SER A 85 13.02 5.05 2.86
N GLY A 86 14.05 5.75 3.34
CA GLY A 86 15.44 5.60 2.89
C GLY A 86 15.90 6.72 1.96
N PRO A 87 17.07 6.57 1.33
CA PRO A 87 17.67 7.59 0.45
C PRO A 87 16.76 7.94 -0.73
N GLY A 88 16.44 9.22 -0.93
CA GLY A 88 15.57 9.70 -2.01
C GLY A 88 14.07 9.55 -1.75
N ALA A 89 13.66 9.15 -0.54
CA ALA A 89 12.24 8.97 -0.18
C ALA A 89 11.41 10.25 -0.35
N GLU A 90 12.00 11.42 -0.16
CA GLU A 90 11.35 12.72 -0.31
C GLU A 90 10.78 12.98 -1.71
N GLN A 91 11.31 12.30 -2.72
CA GLN A 91 10.86 12.43 -4.11
C GLN A 91 9.46 11.83 -4.33
N PHE A 92 9.00 10.94 -3.43
CA PHE A 92 7.72 10.25 -3.53
C PHE A 92 6.56 11.01 -2.86
N GLY A 93 6.78 12.20 -2.32
CA GLY A 93 5.73 13.06 -1.81
C GLY A 93 4.86 13.69 -2.90
N GLY A 94 3.60 14.04 -2.55
CA GLY A 94 2.67 14.74 -3.44
C GLY A 94 1.59 13.85 -4.05
N ILE A 95 0.87 14.42 -5.04
CA ILE A 95 -0.16 13.72 -5.84
C ILE A 95 0.34 13.71 -7.28
N TYR A 96 0.38 12.56 -7.89
CA TYR A 96 0.92 12.36 -9.24
C TYR A 96 0.32 11.07 -9.86
N GLU A 97 0.53 10.88 -11.15
CA GLU A 97 0.09 9.68 -11.85
C GLU A 97 0.91 8.44 -11.43
N ASN A 98 0.30 7.25 -11.43
CA ASN A 98 0.98 6.01 -11.05
C ASN A 98 2.22 5.73 -11.91
N THR A 99 2.20 6.14 -13.17
CA THR A 99 3.35 6.02 -14.09
C THR A 99 4.56 6.84 -13.67
N ASP A 100 4.38 7.90 -12.88
CA ASP A 100 5.47 8.73 -12.38
C ASP A 100 6.34 8.00 -11.35
N ILE A 101 5.81 6.95 -10.69
CA ILE A 101 6.58 6.10 -9.78
C ILE A 101 7.81 5.52 -10.50
N PHE A 102 7.66 5.08 -11.74
CA PHE A 102 8.78 4.61 -12.55
C PHE A 102 9.84 5.69 -12.74
N HIS A 103 9.43 6.91 -13.06
CA HIS A 103 10.36 8.03 -13.29
C HIS A 103 11.07 8.42 -11.99
N LYS A 104 10.36 8.46 -10.88
CA LYS A 104 10.92 8.72 -9.54
C LYS A 104 11.94 7.66 -9.11
N MET A 105 11.65 6.38 -9.33
CA MET A 105 12.61 5.29 -9.09
C MET A 105 13.86 5.43 -9.97
N ARG A 106 13.69 5.73 -11.24
CA ARG A 106 14.81 5.96 -12.19
C ARG A 106 15.70 7.10 -11.74
N GLU A 107 15.10 8.20 -11.28
CA GLU A 107 15.81 9.37 -10.76
C GLU A 107 16.57 9.03 -9.47
N ALA A 108 15.94 8.29 -8.54
CA ALA A 108 16.59 7.84 -7.32
C ALA A 108 17.83 6.96 -7.60
N PHE A 109 17.81 6.15 -8.66
CA PHE A 109 18.98 5.38 -9.12
C PHE A 109 20.02 6.24 -9.87
N GLY A 110 19.75 7.53 -10.14
CA GLY A 110 20.62 8.39 -10.93
C GLY A 110 20.70 8.01 -12.43
N TRP A 111 19.74 7.25 -12.92
CA TRP A 111 19.68 6.86 -14.33
C TRP A 111 19.09 7.99 -15.19
N LYS A 112 19.80 8.38 -16.22
CA LYS A 112 19.39 9.41 -17.20
C LYS A 112 18.61 8.84 -18.37
#